data_7ca6e193adc3dc061d65b22ef53a96cb
#
_entry.id   7ca6e193adc3dc061d65b22ef53a96cb
#
_cell.length_a   1.000
_cell.length_b   1.000
_cell.length_c   1.000
_cell.angle_alpha   90.00
_cell.angle_beta   90.00
_cell.angle_gamma   90.00
#
_symmetry.space_group_name_H-M   'P 1'
#
loop_
_entity.id
_entity.type
_entity.pdbx_description
1 polymer ?
#
loop_
_entity_poly.entity_id
_entity_poly.type
_entity_poly.pdbx_seq_one_letter_code
_entity_poly.pdbx_strand_id
1 'polypeptide(L)'
;IWETEDERVRGNEIKVEFNGQLRETQAVAVEKMLAHETGILSAATAFGKTVVCSYLIATRKLSTLVLLESSSLIEQWQEALAKFLMIDEELPEYQTASGQTRKRKSIIGKLQGAHDSMTGIIDIAMAGSLYKKGDFHPRLQEYGMVIVDECHHAASDTMVGILREVKAKYIYGVTATPMRGDGLEKITYGMIGPVRYSYGARDMTKERGIRHFVYPRFTDAEKCFRGN
;
A
#
# COMPACT_ATOMS: atom_id res chain seq x y z
N ILE A 1 9.63 35.11 10.60
CA ILE A 1 8.91 33.97 11.22
C ILE A 1 8.18 33.28 10.08
N TRP A 2 8.50 32.03 9.81
CA TRP A 2 7.79 31.24 8.82
C TRP A 2 6.61 30.57 9.54
N GLU A 3 5.38 30.88 9.13
CA GLU A 3 4.19 30.14 9.55
C GLU A 3 4.04 28.95 8.62
N THR A 4 3.97 27.75 9.17
CA THR A 4 3.68 26.52 8.42
C THR A 4 2.25 26.12 8.70
N GLU A 5 1.44 26.02 7.66
CA GLU A 5 0.07 25.50 7.73
C GLU A 5 0.10 24.01 7.32
N ASP A 6 -0.50 23.15 8.13
CA ASP A 6 -0.67 21.73 7.82
C ASP A 6 -1.95 21.53 7.01
N GLU A 7 -1.82 21.39 5.70
CA GLU A 7 -2.93 21.18 4.77
C GLU A 7 -3.38 19.71 4.68
N ARG A 8 -2.74 18.81 5.44
CA ARG A 8 -3.09 17.39 5.39
C ARG A 8 -4.47 17.12 5.99
N VAL A 9 -5.23 16.25 5.32
CA VAL A 9 -6.59 15.88 5.75
C VAL A 9 -6.57 14.61 6.57
N ARG A 10 -7.42 14.56 7.59
CA ARG A 10 -7.65 13.33 8.37
C ARG A 10 -8.57 12.35 7.66
N GLY A 11 -9.27 12.79 6.62
CA GLY A 11 -10.32 12.02 5.98
C GLY A 11 -11.53 11.79 6.88
N ASN A 12 -12.41 10.89 6.44
CA ASN A 12 -13.59 10.51 7.20
C ASN A 12 -13.24 9.39 8.20
N GLU A 13 -13.80 9.46 9.41
CA GLU A 13 -13.76 8.34 10.34
C GLU A 13 -14.65 7.22 9.82
N ILE A 14 -14.19 5.98 9.96
CA ILE A 14 -14.90 4.77 9.53
C ILE A 14 -15.02 3.79 10.70
N LYS A 15 -16.16 3.09 10.75
CA LYS A 15 -16.41 2.04 11.75
C LYS A 15 -15.83 0.72 11.24
N VAL A 16 -14.64 0.42 11.70
CA VAL A 16 -13.90 -0.78 11.27
C VAL A 16 -13.16 -1.40 12.45
N GLU A 17 -13.16 -2.73 12.48
CA GLU A 17 -12.43 -3.51 13.46
C GLU A 17 -11.57 -4.56 12.77
N PHE A 18 -10.43 -4.90 13.39
CA PHE A 18 -9.58 -5.96 12.88
C PHE A 18 -10.11 -7.34 13.28
N ASN A 19 -10.29 -8.20 12.29
CA ASN A 19 -10.71 -9.58 12.46
C ASN A 19 -9.55 -10.53 12.18
N GLY A 20 -8.75 -10.79 13.19
CA GLY A 20 -7.60 -11.69 13.04
C GLY A 20 -6.69 -11.69 14.26
N GLN A 21 -5.55 -12.36 14.12
CA GLN A 21 -4.51 -12.38 15.14
C GLN A 21 -3.16 -12.07 14.50
N LEU A 22 -2.44 -11.10 15.07
CA LEU A 22 -1.08 -10.79 14.66
C LEU A 22 -0.09 -11.81 15.23
N ARG A 23 0.88 -12.20 14.43
CA ARG A 23 2.08 -12.86 14.94
C ARG A 23 2.93 -11.85 15.71
N GLU A 24 3.78 -12.34 16.59
CA GLU A 24 4.65 -11.48 17.42
C GLU A 24 5.45 -10.48 16.58
N THR A 25 6.09 -10.94 15.52
CA THR A 25 6.86 -10.09 14.59
C THR A 25 5.99 -9.07 13.85
N GLN A 26 4.73 -9.41 13.55
CA GLN A 26 3.77 -8.47 12.95
C GLN A 26 3.31 -7.43 13.97
N ALA A 27 3.12 -7.81 15.23
CA ALA A 27 2.76 -6.87 16.29
C ALA A 27 3.85 -5.81 16.50
N VAL A 28 5.13 -6.22 16.50
CA VAL A 28 6.26 -5.28 16.54
C VAL A 28 6.26 -4.35 15.31
N ALA A 29 6.00 -4.89 14.12
CA ALA A 29 5.93 -4.07 12.91
C ALA A 29 4.81 -3.02 13.00
N VAL A 30 3.62 -3.43 13.47
CA VAL A 30 2.47 -2.53 13.69
C VAL A 30 2.82 -1.42 14.67
N GLU A 31 3.41 -1.75 15.83
CA GLU A 31 3.83 -0.78 16.83
C GLU A 31 4.76 0.29 16.22
N LYS A 32 5.79 -0.16 15.49
CA LYS A 32 6.74 0.74 14.82
C LYS A 32 6.08 1.62 13.76
N MET A 33 5.15 1.07 12.98
CA MET A 33 4.43 1.85 11.97
C MET A 33 3.47 2.85 12.61
N LEU A 34 2.71 2.47 13.63
CA LEU A 34 1.74 3.33 14.31
C LEU A 34 2.38 4.50 15.08
N ALA A 35 3.63 4.35 15.50
CA ALA A 35 4.39 5.43 16.14
C ALA A 35 4.64 6.63 15.21
N HIS A 36 4.38 6.49 13.92
CA HIS A 36 4.65 7.51 12.90
C HIS A 36 3.42 7.75 12.01
N GLU A 37 3.32 8.93 11.44
CA GLU A 37 2.29 9.27 10.45
C GLU A 37 2.66 8.77 9.05
N THR A 38 3.95 8.66 8.78
CA THR A 38 4.49 8.24 7.47
C THR A 38 5.64 7.26 7.64
N GLY A 39 5.79 6.35 6.68
CA GLY A 39 6.92 5.43 6.68
C GLY A 39 6.67 4.14 5.91
N ILE A 40 7.72 3.34 5.82
CA ILE A 40 7.77 2.13 5.00
C ILE A 40 7.98 0.89 5.88
N LEU A 41 7.18 -0.14 5.61
CA LEU A 41 7.38 -1.51 6.07
C LEU A 41 8.10 -2.30 4.96
N SER A 42 9.37 -2.61 5.17
CA SER A 42 10.14 -3.48 4.29
C SER A 42 10.11 -4.91 4.84
N ALA A 43 9.33 -5.80 4.23
CA ALA A 43 9.19 -7.16 4.73
C ALA A 43 9.04 -8.19 3.60
N ALA A 44 9.67 -9.35 3.76
CA ALA A 44 9.61 -10.45 2.81
C ALA A 44 8.15 -10.85 2.48
N THR A 45 7.93 -11.41 1.28
CA THR A 45 6.58 -11.70 0.77
C THR A 45 5.71 -12.50 1.73
N ALA A 46 6.27 -13.51 2.41
CA ALA A 46 5.54 -14.36 3.35
C ALA A 46 5.32 -13.73 4.75
N PHE A 47 5.74 -12.49 4.96
CA PHE A 47 5.55 -11.79 6.23
C PHE A 47 4.09 -11.48 6.53
N GLY A 48 3.24 -11.35 5.52
CA GLY A 48 1.84 -10.96 5.67
C GLY A 48 1.68 -9.44 5.79
N LYS A 49 2.32 -8.68 4.91
CA LYS A 49 2.22 -7.22 4.83
C LYS A 49 0.77 -6.73 4.81
N THR A 50 -0.10 -7.41 4.06
CA THR A 50 -1.52 -7.06 3.96
C THR A 50 -2.26 -7.19 5.29
N VAL A 51 -1.89 -8.18 6.14
CA VAL A 51 -2.45 -8.34 7.50
C VAL A 51 -2.06 -7.14 8.37
N VAL A 52 -0.78 -6.74 8.30
CA VAL A 52 -0.30 -5.53 9.01
C VAL A 52 -1.05 -4.29 8.54
N CYS A 53 -1.21 -4.12 7.22
CA CYS A 53 -1.97 -2.99 6.67
C CYS A 53 -3.44 -2.99 7.13
N SER A 54 -4.10 -4.16 7.13
CA SER A 54 -5.46 -4.27 7.65
C SER A 54 -5.55 -3.85 9.11
N TYR A 55 -4.57 -4.23 9.93
CA TYR A 55 -4.51 -3.80 11.32
C TYR A 55 -4.30 -2.28 11.45
N LEU A 56 -3.43 -1.67 10.62
CA LEU A 56 -3.24 -0.22 10.59
C LEU A 56 -4.54 0.50 10.24
N ILE A 57 -5.31 0.00 9.23
CA ILE A 57 -6.62 0.55 8.86
C ILE A 57 -7.58 0.51 10.05
N ALA A 58 -7.71 -0.66 10.68
CA ALA A 58 -8.60 -0.84 11.82
C ALA A 58 -8.22 0.00 13.05
N THR A 59 -6.92 0.30 13.21
CA THR A 59 -6.43 1.14 14.33
C THR A 59 -6.59 2.62 14.04
N ARG A 60 -6.31 3.09 12.83
CA ARG A 60 -6.47 4.50 12.44
C ARG A 60 -7.93 4.88 12.27
N LYS A 61 -8.78 3.95 11.85
CA LYS A 61 -10.24 4.13 11.64
C LYS A 61 -10.55 5.31 10.70
N LEU A 62 -9.81 5.42 9.63
CA LEU A 62 -9.94 6.52 8.67
C LEU A 62 -10.19 5.98 7.26
N SER A 63 -10.89 6.76 6.45
CA SER A 63 -11.04 6.49 5.02
C SER A 63 -9.67 6.22 4.39
N THR A 64 -9.56 5.09 3.68
CA THR A 64 -8.27 4.57 3.24
C THR A 64 -8.26 4.27 1.75
N LEU A 65 -7.17 4.68 1.08
CA LEU A 65 -6.86 4.32 -0.30
C LEU A 65 -5.65 3.40 -0.35
N VAL A 66 -5.79 2.24 -0.99
CA VAL A 66 -4.69 1.33 -1.31
C VAL A 66 -4.29 1.54 -2.76
N LEU A 67 -3.05 1.96 -2.99
CA LEU A 67 -2.47 2.20 -4.30
C LEU A 67 -1.69 0.99 -4.78
N LEU A 68 -2.02 0.50 -5.97
CA LEU A 68 -1.39 -0.64 -6.61
C LEU A 68 -0.83 -0.26 -8.00
N GLU A 69 0.27 -0.88 -8.39
CA GLU A 69 0.79 -0.78 -9.76
C GLU A 69 0.37 -1.97 -10.64
N SER A 70 0.07 -3.13 -10.04
CA SER A 70 -0.34 -4.33 -10.77
C SER A 70 -1.79 -4.70 -10.51
N SER A 71 -2.55 -4.91 -11.59
CA SER A 71 -3.95 -5.33 -11.52
C SER A 71 -4.14 -6.72 -10.91
N SER A 72 -3.11 -7.58 -10.98
CA SER A 72 -3.14 -8.92 -10.40
C SER A 72 -3.26 -8.92 -8.87
N LEU A 73 -2.94 -7.80 -8.23
CA LEU A 73 -3.01 -7.67 -6.77
C LEU A 73 -4.37 -7.18 -6.26
N ILE A 74 -5.25 -6.67 -7.12
CA ILE A 74 -6.53 -6.09 -6.70
C ILE A 74 -7.39 -7.12 -5.97
N GLU A 75 -7.58 -8.30 -6.57
CA GLU A 75 -8.41 -9.35 -5.98
C GLU A 75 -7.81 -9.85 -4.67
N GLN A 76 -6.49 -10.06 -4.63
CA GLN A 76 -5.78 -10.45 -3.42
C GLN A 76 -5.98 -9.44 -2.28
N TRP A 77 -5.91 -8.13 -2.59
CA TRP A 77 -6.15 -7.08 -1.61
C TRP A 77 -7.62 -7.05 -1.17
N GLN A 78 -8.57 -7.18 -2.11
CA GLN A 78 -10.00 -7.24 -1.79
C GLN A 78 -10.32 -8.41 -0.84
N GLU A 79 -9.83 -9.61 -1.16
CA GLU A 79 -10.01 -10.80 -0.33
C GLU A 79 -9.39 -10.65 1.07
N ALA A 80 -8.18 -10.10 1.13
CA ALA A 80 -7.49 -9.89 2.39
C ALA A 80 -8.20 -8.85 3.27
N LEU A 81 -8.61 -7.71 2.72
CA LEU A 81 -9.35 -6.70 3.45
C LEU A 81 -10.71 -7.23 3.92
N ALA A 82 -11.44 -7.97 3.07
CA ALA A 82 -12.72 -8.57 3.44
C ALA A 82 -12.55 -9.65 4.54
N LYS A 83 -11.42 -10.35 4.57
CA LYS A 83 -11.11 -11.36 5.58
C LYS A 83 -10.72 -10.77 6.93
N PHE A 84 -9.91 -9.72 6.91
CA PHE A 84 -9.27 -9.18 8.11
C PHE A 84 -9.95 -7.93 8.68
N LEU A 85 -10.96 -7.39 7.99
CA LEU A 85 -11.70 -6.23 8.48
C LEU A 85 -13.19 -6.57 8.63
N MET A 86 -13.74 -6.19 9.77
CA MET A 86 -15.19 -6.06 9.97
C MET A 86 -15.54 -4.59 9.85
N ILE A 87 -16.29 -4.24 8.81
CA ILE A 87 -16.63 -2.85 8.47
C ILE A 87 -18.13 -2.68 8.71
N ASP A 88 -18.48 -1.82 9.66
CA ASP A 88 -19.86 -1.49 10.03
C ASP A 88 -20.25 -0.12 9.46
N GLU A 89 -20.29 -0.05 8.13
CA GLU A 89 -20.68 1.14 7.36
C GLU A 89 -21.84 0.83 6.43
N GLU A 90 -22.67 1.83 6.16
CA GLU A 90 -23.71 1.71 5.17
C GLU A 90 -23.14 1.68 3.75
N LEU A 91 -23.75 0.88 2.88
CA LEU A 91 -23.37 0.86 1.46
C LEU A 91 -23.64 2.22 0.81
N PRO A 92 -22.61 2.90 0.28
CA PRO A 92 -22.78 4.22 -0.31
C PRO A 92 -23.71 4.17 -1.53
N GLU A 93 -24.48 5.23 -1.69
CA GLU A 93 -25.32 5.45 -2.87
C GLU A 93 -24.52 6.17 -3.96
N TYR A 94 -24.86 5.89 -5.21
CA TYR A 94 -24.31 6.58 -6.36
C TYR A 94 -25.37 6.81 -7.42
N GLN A 95 -25.20 7.85 -8.23
CA GLN A 95 -26.07 8.11 -9.36
C GLN A 95 -25.54 7.44 -10.62
N THR A 96 -26.42 6.74 -11.33
CA THR A 96 -26.11 6.19 -12.65
C THR A 96 -26.14 7.29 -13.71
N ALA A 97 -25.57 7.04 -14.89
CA ALA A 97 -25.63 7.96 -16.03
C ALA A 97 -27.08 8.32 -16.45
N SER A 98 -28.05 7.46 -16.11
CA SER A 98 -29.50 7.72 -16.32
C SER A 98 -30.16 8.48 -15.18
N GLY A 99 -29.41 8.96 -14.18
CA GLY A 99 -29.92 9.71 -13.03
C GLY A 99 -30.60 8.87 -11.95
N GLN A 100 -30.54 7.53 -12.02
CA GLN A 100 -31.08 6.66 -10.98
C GLN A 100 -30.10 6.53 -9.81
N THR A 101 -30.61 6.64 -8.58
CA THR A 101 -29.82 6.34 -7.38
C THR A 101 -29.76 4.83 -7.15
N ARG A 102 -28.56 4.31 -6.96
CA ARG A 102 -28.30 2.90 -6.64
C ARG A 102 -27.30 2.79 -5.50
N LYS A 103 -27.38 1.72 -4.71
CA LYS A 103 -26.38 1.39 -3.68
C LYS A 103 -25.20 0.64 -4.28
N ARG A 104 -23.98 0.91 -3.80
CA ARG A 104 -22.80 0.11 -4.11
C ARG A 104 -23.00 -1.33 -3.63
N LYS A 105 -22.34 -2.28 -4.26
CA LYS A 105 -22.44 -3.71 -3.91
C LYS A 105 -21.46 -4.12 -2.81
N SER A 106 -20.45 -3.32 -2.55
CA SER A 106 -19.41 -3.56 -1.56
C SER A 106 -18.98 -2.25 -0.93
N ILE A 107 -18.60 -2.28 0.33
CA ILE A 107 -17.96 -1.16 1.04
C ILE A 107 -16.52 -0.99 0.59
N ILE A 108 -15.83 -2.10 0.27
CA ILE A 108 -14.49 -2.05 -0.33
C ILE A 108 -14.68 -1.81 -1.83
N GLY A 109 -14.36 -0.59 -2.25
CA GLY A 109 -14.45 -0.18 -3.64
C GLY A 109 -13.18 -0.47 -4.43
N LYS A 110 -13.27 -0.32 -5.75
CA LYS A 110 -12.10 -0.44 -6.64
C LYS A 110 -12.13 0.51 -7.81
N LEU A 111 -10.95 0.91 -8.25
CA LEU A 111 -10.73 1.65 -9.50
C LEU A 111 -9.72 0.92 -10.37
N GLN A 112 -10.16 0.44 -11.52
CA GLN A 112 -9.34 -0.25 -12.50
C GLN A 112 -9.78 0.10 -13.92
N GLY A 113 -8.94 0.80 -14.65
CA GLY A 113 -9.26 1.27 -16.00
C GLY A 113 -10.50 2.17 -16.02
N ALA A 114 -11.54 1.74 -16.73
CA ALA A 114 -12.82 2.45 -16.78
C ALA A 114 -13.81 2.02 -15.68
N HIS A 115 -13.48 0.96 -14.93
CA HIS A 115 -14.37 0.48 -13.86
C HIS A 115 -14.09 1.25 -12.58
N ASP A 116 -15.04 2.08 -12.19
CA ASP A 116 -15.01 2.85 -10.95
C ASP A 116 -16.18 2.43 -10.04
N SER A 117 -15.82 1.77 -8.95
CA SER A 117 -16.75 1.43 -7.86
C SER A 117 -16.29 2.00 -6.52
N MET A 118 -15.45 3.05 -6.53
CA MET A 118 -14.92 3.67 -5.32
C MET A 118 -16.04 4.14 -4.40
N THR A 119 -15.84 3.93 -3.11
CA THR A 119 -16.81 4.20 -2.04
C THR A 119 -16.44 5.44 -1.23
N GLY A 120 -15.15 5.77 -1.16
CA GLY A 120 -14.62 6.78 -0.25
C GLY A 120 -14.45 6.29 1.19
N ILE A 121 -14.65 4.98 1.43
CA ILE A 121 -14.48 4.32 2.73
C ILE A 121 -13.15 3.56 2.75
N ILE A 122 -13.08 2.44 2.06
CA ILE A 122 -11.83 1.71 1.79
C ILE A 122 -11.82 1.37 0.32
N ASP A 123 -10.86 1.91 -0.41
CA ASP A 123 -10.79 1.74 -1.85
C ASP A 123 -9.41 1.23 -2.29
N ILE A 124 -9.41 0.40 -3.31
CA ILE A 124 -8.21 -0.14 -3.95
C ILE A 124 -8.14 0.43 -5.36
N ALA A 125 -7.08 1.12 -5.69
CA ALA A 125 -6.94 1.75 -6.99
C ALA A 125 -5.63 1.42 -7.69
N MET A 126 -5.74 1.18 -8.99
CA MET A 126 -4.58 1.17 -9.88
C MET A 126 -4.07 2.60 -10.06
N ALA A 127 -2.78 2.81 -9.82
CA ALA A 127 -2.15 4.12 -9.98
C ALA A 127 -2.44 4.75 -11.35
N GLY A 128 -2.26 3.99 -12.43
CA GLY A 128 -2.57 4.47 -13.78
C GLY A 128 -4.04 4.78 -14.06
N SER A 129 -4.98 4.37 -13.19
CA SER A 129 -6.40 4.70 -13.32
C SER A 129 -6.78 5.99 -12.62
N LEU A 130 -5.96 6.44 -11.68
CA LEU A 130 -6.17 7.69 -10.94
C LEU A 130 -5.72 8.94 -11.70
N TYR A 131 -4.95 8.75 -12.77
CA TYR A 131 -4.50 9.83 -13.63
C TYR A 131 -4.98 9.59 -15.06
N LYS A 132 -5.80 10.51 -15.58
CA LYS A 132 -6.33 10.43 -16.95
C LYS A 132 -6.28 11.80 -17.62
N LYS A 133 -5.68 11.85 -18.81
CA LYS A 133 -5.68 13.04 -19.71
C LYS A 133 -5.21 14.35 -19.04
N GLY A 134 -4.30 14.28 -18.09
CA GLY A 134 -3.80 15.47 -17.38
C GLY A 134 -4.46 15.72 -16.03
N ASP A 135 -5.56 15.04 -15.71
CA ASP A 135 -6.32 15.25 -14.48
C ASP A 135 -6.19 14.07 -13.52
N PHE A 136 -6.08 14.38 -12.25
CA PHE A 136 -6.12 13.41 -11.16
C PHE A 136 -7.55 13.15 -10.71
N HIS A 137 -7.80 11.91 -10.24
CA HIS A 137 -9.10 11.55 -9.72
C HIS A 137 -9.43 12.40 -8.46
N PRO A 138 -10.60 13.06 -8.41
CA PRO A 138 -10.90 14.04 -7.36
C PRO A 138 -10.89 13.45 -5.94
N ARG A 139 -11.23 12.16 -5.78
CA ARG A 139 -11.21 11.48 -4.48
C ARG A 139 -9.82 11.31 -3.87
N LEU A 140 -8.72 11.54 -4.61
CA LEU A 140 -7.37 11.46 -4.06
C LEU A 140 -7.14 12.31 -2.82
N GLN A 141 -7.88 13.42 -2.70
CA GLN A 141 -7.75 14.36 -1.60
C GLN A 141 -8.71 14.08 -0.43
N GLU A 142 -9.57 13.05 -0.55
CA GLU A 142 -10.59 12.75 0.46
C GLU A 142 -10.10 11.78 1.55
N TYR A 143 -9.07 10.98 1.26
CA TYR A 143 -8.61 9.93 2.17
C TYR A 143 -7.71 10.45 3.28
N GLY A 144 -7.94 9.94 4.49
CA GLY A 144 -7.08 10.21 5.65
C GLY A 144 -5.86 9.33 5.72
N MET A 145 -5.91 8.17 5.06
CA MET A 145 -4.80 7.23 4.98
C MET A 145 -4.60 6.72 3.56
N VAL A 146 -3.33 6.61 3.14
CA VAL A 146 -2.93 6.00 1.88
C VAL A 146 -1.91 4.90 2.16
N ILE A 147 -2.13 3.73 1.56
CA ILE A 147 -1.19 2.60 1.58
C ILE A 147 -0.67 2.41 0.15
N VAL A 148 0.64 2.38 -0.01
CA VAL A 148 1.31 2.16 -1.29
C VAL A 148 1.93 0.78 -1.29
N ASP A 149 1.36 -0.16 -2.04
CA ASP A 149 1.94 -1.49 -2.18
C ASP A 149 3.08 -1.47 -3.21
N GLU A 150 4.07 -2.34 -2.99
CA GLU A 150 5.33 -2.38 -3.74
C GLU A 150 5.96 -0.99 -3.93
N CYS A 151 6.00 -0.23 -2.82
CA CYS A 151 6.41 1.17 -2.81
C CYS A 151 7.84 1.44 -3.31
N HIS A 152 8.64 0.40 -3.59
CA HIS A 152 9.92 0.56 -4.27
C HIS A 152 9.78 1.09 -5.72
N HIS A 153 8.57 1.05 -6.28
CA HIS A 153 8.20 1.68 -7.55
C HIS A 153 7.67 3.11 -7.39
N ALA A 154 7.54 3.63 -6.16
CA ALA A 154 6.97 4.96 -5.92
C ALA A 154 7.77 6.12 -6.53
N ALA A 155 8.95 5.87 -7.05
CA ALA A 155 9.74 6.84 -7.81
C ALA A 155 9.32 6.97 -9.29
N SER A 156 8.33 6.19 -9.77
CA SER A 156 7.79 6.38 -11.12
C SER A 156 7.05 7.73 -11.23
N ASP A 157 7.13 8.37 -12.41
CA ASP A 157 6.52 9.68 -12.63
C ASP A 157 5.03 9.73 -12.29
N THR A 158 4.30 8.66 -12.64
CA THR A 158 2.87 8.54 -12.34
C THR A 158 2.62 8.49 -10.83
N MET A 159 3.37 7.65 -10.10
CA MET A 159 3.19 7.51 -8.66
C MET A 159 3.62 8.78 -7.91
N VAL A 160 4.72 9.40 -8.31
CA VAL A 160 5.15 10.70 -7.77
C VAL A 160 4.07 11.76 -7.98
N GLY A 161 3.48 11.84 -9.20
CA GLY A 161 2.38 12.74 -9.48
C GLY A 161 1.19 12.50 -8.55
N ILE A 162 0.74 11.25 -8.40
CA ILE A 162 -0.36 10.88 -7.52
C ILE A 162 -0.06 11.24 -6.05
N LEU A 163 1.13 10.88 -5.55
CA LEU A 163 1.50 11.12 -4.16
C LEU A 163 1.65 12.62 -3.82
N ARG A 164 1.93 13.47 -4.80
CA ARG A 164 1.92 14.93 -4.62
C ARG A 164 0.51 15.50 -4.45
N GLU A 165 -0.48 14.88 -5.10
CA GLU A 165 -1.88 15.30 -4.98
C GLU A 165 -2.57 14.74 -3.72
N VAL A 166 -1.99 13.70 -3.12
CA VAL A 166 -2.50 13.09 -1.88
C VAL A 166 -2.30 14.05 -0.72
N LYS A 167 -3.40 14.39 -0.04
CA LYS A 167 -3.39 15.21 1.19
C LYS A 167 -3.56 14.38 2.46
N ALA A 168 -3.50 13.06 2.36
CA ALA A 168 -3.69 12.17 3.50
C ALA A 168 -2.68 12.44 4.62
N LYS A 169 -3.18 12.46 5.86
CA LYS A 169 -2.32 12.58 7.04
C LYS A 169 -1.39 11.39 7.20
N TYR A 170 -1.88 10.19 6.89
CA TYR A 170 -1.12 8.94 7.05
C TYR A 170 -0.78 8.35 5.70
N ILE A 171 0.53 8.14 5.45
CA ILE A 171 1.02 7.51 4.22
C ILE A 171 1.96 6.37 4.60
N TYR A 172 1.58 5.14 4.28
CA TYR A 172 2.37 3.95 4.56
C TYR A 172 2.73 3.21 3.27
N GLY A 173 4.02 2.97 3.08
CA GLY A 173 4.51 2.11 2.01
C GLY A 173 4.76 0.69 2.52
N VAL A 174 4.51 -0.31 1.67
CA VAL A 174 4.92 -1.69 1.92
C VAL A 174 5.69 -2.23 0.73
N THR A 175 6.74 -3.00 0.99
CA THR A 175 7.54 -3.63 -0.07
C THR A 175 8.19 -4.92 0.42
N ALA A 176 8.37 -5.87 -0.48
CA ALA A 176 9.16 -7.07 -0.24
C ALA A 176 10.65 -6.89 -0.59
N THR A 177 10.95 -5.95 -1.44
CA THR A 177 12.29 -5.71 -1.95
C THR A 177 12.99 -4.69 -1.07
N PRO A 178 14.20 -4.98 -0.57
CA PRO A 178 15.02 -3.95 0.05
C PRO A 178 15.17 -2.77 -0.92
N MET A 179 15.12 -1.57 -0.37
CA MET A 179 15.23 -0.37 -1.19
C MET A 179 16.49 -0.42 -2.08
N ARG A 180 16.32 -0.05 -3.33
CA ARG A 180 17.40 -0.07 -4.32
C ARG A 180 18.47 0.95 -4.00
N GLY A 181 19.74 0.60 -4.18
CA GLY A 181 20.86 1.54 -4.03
C GLY A 181 21.14 2.36 -5.31
N ASP A 182 20.11 2.59 -6.15
CA ASP A 182 20.23 3.38 -7.39
C ASP A 182 19.98 4.88 -7.20
N GLY A 183 19.74 5.33 -5.96
CA GLY A 183 19.49 6.72 -5.59
C GLY A 183 18.02 7.15 -5.71
N LEU A 184 17.15 6.35 -6.32
CA LEU A 184 15.72 6.63 -6.44
C LEU A 184 14.97 6.42 -5.13
N GLU A 185 15.56 5.71 -4.17
CA GLU A 185 15.01 5.57 -2.82
C GLU A 185 14.80 6.92 -2.11
N LYS A 186 15.59 7.96 -2.45
CA LYS A 186 15.41 9.30 -1.90
C LYS A 186 14.07 9.90 -2.27
N ILE A 187 13.58 9.65 -3.49
CA ILE A 187 12.27 10.10 -3.95
C ILE A 187 11.19 9.38 -3.15
N THR A 188 11.29 8.05 -3.03
CA THR A 188 10.34 7.25 -2.25
C THR A 188 10.31 7.69 -0.78
N TYR A 189 11.47 7.94 -0.17
CA TYR A 189 11.54 8.45 1.20
C TYR A 189 10.96 9.87 1.33
N GLY A 190 11.14 10.72 0.33
CA GLY A 190 10.54 12.05 0.30
C GLY A 190 9.01 12.02 0.22
N MET A 191 8.44 11.03 -0.46
CA MET A 191 6.98 10.89 -0.65
C MET A 191 6.29 10.13 0.46
N ILE A 192 6.91 9.04 0.97
CA ILE A 192 6.26 8.10 1.89
C ILE A 192 6.90 8.14 3.29
N GLY A 193 8.13 8.60 3.39
CA GLY A 193 8.91 8.56 4.62
C GLY A 193 9.92 7.41 4.67
N PRO A 194 10.74 7.35 5.73
CA PRO A 194 11.79 6.34 5.84
C PRO A 194 11.25 4.95 6.23
N VAL A 195 12.10 3.93 6.10
CA VAL A 195 11.80 2.59 6.59
C VAL A 195 11.68 2.60 8.11
N ARG A 196 10.51 2.22 8.63
CA ARG A 196 10.21 2.15 10.07
C ARG A 196 10.43 0.76 10.65
N TYR A 197 10.23 -0.26 9.83
CA TYR A 197 10.48 -1.64 10.21
C TYR A 197 10.97 -2.44 9.01
N SER A 198 11.96 -3.30 9.27
CA SER A 198 12.50 -4.20 8.25
C SER A 198 12.53 -5.63 8.77
N TYR A 199 12.03 -6.57 7.95
CA TYR A 199 12.01 -8.00 8.24
C TYR A 199 12.40 -8.78 6.98
N GLY A 200 13.66 -9.14 6.90
CA GLY A 200 14.24 -9.79 5.73
C GLY A 200 14.09 -11.32 5.73
N ALA A 201 14.57 -11.94 4.64
CA ALA A 201 14.60 -13.40 4.51
C ALA A 201 15.45 -14.07 5.62
N ARG A 202 16.49 -13.40 6.10
CA ARG A 202 17.33 -13.91 7.20
C ARG A 202 16.56 -14.00 8.53
N ASP A 203 15.71 -13.00 8.81
CA ASP A 203 14.92 -12.96 10.03
C ASP A 203 13.86 -14.05 10.00
N MET A 204 13.21 -14.24 8.84
CA MET A 204 12.26 -15.31 8.60
C MET A 204 12.90 -16.70 8.76
N THR A 205 14.14 -16.87 8.28
CA THR A 205 14.88 -18.11 8.42
C THR A 205 15.16 -18.44 9.87
N LYS A 206 15.56 -17.44 10.65
CA LYS A 206 15.82 -17.60 12.10
C LYS A 206 14.53 -17.97 12.85
N GLU A 207 13.42 -17.26 12.57
CA GLU A 207 12.13 -17.52 13.21
C GLU A 207 11.60 -18.91 12.91
N ARG A 208 11.77 -19.41 11.67
CA ARG A 208 11.29 -20.73 11.25
C ARG A 208 12.27 -21.87 11.54
N GLY A 209 13.46 -21.59 12.06
CA GLY A 209 14.48 -22.60 12.31
C GLY A 209 14.98 -23.31 11.06
N ILE A 210 14.84 -22.70 9.88
CA ILE A 210 15.23 -23.30 8.60
C ILE A 210 16.75 -23.22 8.46
N ARG A 211 17.39 -24.37 8.23
CA ARG A 211 18.82 -24.45 7.89
C ARG A 211 18.96 -24.38 6.37
N HIS A 212 19.72 -23.42 5.89
CA HIS A 212 20.06 -23.33 4.48
C HIS A 212 21.38 -24.07 4.23
N PHE A 213 21.36 -24.99 3.28
CA PHE A 213 22.55 -25.64 2.76
C PHE A 213 22.82 -25.08 1.36
N VAL A 214 24.01 -24.51 1.15
CA VAL A 214 24.44 -24.02 -0.15
C VAL A 214 25.32 -25.12 -0.77
N TYR A 215 24.87 -25.69 -1.88
CA TYR A 215 25.66 -26.60 -2.70
C TYR A 215 26.17 -25.83 -3.92
N PRO A 216 27.41 -25.28 -3.90
CA PRO A 216 27.95 -24.61 -5.07
C PRO A 216 28.15 -25.61 -6.17
N ARG A 217 27.52 -25.38 -7.32
CA ARG A 217 27.84 -26.12 -8.56
C ARG A 217 28.71 -25.22 -9.43
N PHE A 218 29.95 -25.59 -9.59
CA PHE A 218 30.83 -24.93 -10.55
C PHE A 218 30.52 -25.50 -11.92
N THR A 219 30.16 -24.66 -12.87
CA THR A 219 30.04 -24.99 -14.27
C THR A 219 31.29 -24.44 -14.96
N ASP A 220 32.05 -25.28 -15.63
CA ASP A 220 33.11 -24.86 -16.55
C ASP A 220 32.46 -24.22 -17.78
N ALA A 221 32.10 -22.94 -17.67
CA ALA A 221 31.75 -22.16 -18.83
C ALA A 221 33.05 -21.65 -19.43
N GLU A 222 33.57 -22.33 -20.45
CA GLU A 222 34.61 -21.79 -21.31
C GLU A 222 34.07 -20.48 -21.92
N LYS A 223 34.66 -19.35 -21.51
CA LYS A 223 34.42 -18.06 -22.16
C LYS A 223 35.01 -18.15 -23.58
N CYS A 224 34.19 -18.52 -24.54
CA CYS A 224 34.51 -18.27 -25.93
C CYS A 224 34.47 -16.77 -26.18
N PHE A 225 35.53 -16.06 -25.86
CA PHE A 225 35.84 -14.78 -26.47
C PHE A 225 36.30 -15.03 -27.90
N ARG A 226 35.39 -15.04 -28.86
CA ARG A 226 35.76 -14.79 -30.26
C ARG A 226 35.84 -13.27 -30.39
N GLY A 227 37.08 -12.76 -30.43
CA GLY A 227 37.36 -11.43 -30.95
C GLY A 227 36.98 -11.33 -32.42
N ASN A 228 36.41 -10.25 -32.79
CA ASN A 228 36.59 -9.53 -34.04
C ASN A 228 36.50 -8.05 -33.73
#